data_d9b10e1daa34f749f7ffe7cb6958d2ce
#
_entry.id   d9b10e1daa34f749f7ffe7cb6958d2ce
#
_cell.length_a   1.000
_cell.length_b   1.000
_cell.length_c   1.000
_cell.angle_alpha   90.00
_cell.angle_beta   90.00
_cell.angle_gamma   90.00
#
_symmetry.space_group_name_H-M   'P 1'
#
loop_
_entity.id
_entity.type
_entity.pdbx_description
1 polymer ?
#
loop_
_entity_poly.entity_id
_entity_poly.type
_entity_poly.pdbx_seq_one_letter_code
_entity_poly.pdbx_strand_id
1 'polypeptide(L)'
;MEPYSQSIGRFAGGLKLDDVPPAVVAKAKLVFLDTLGIALASSTMDFGIMVTKVAQKLGGPTTSVLIGSAIKVAAANAVIANGTLAHGLDYDDTLEEAIVHTGSCAWTTALAVGEEVGASGRAVLEAAIAGTEVLCKIGLVAPGKFHARGFHPTAICSTFGAAAAAGKLYSLTLGQWIDALGLCGSQSSGIIEYLADGTWTKRMHPGWSAHGGVIAAMLAKEGFRGPAKVFEGTHGFFSTFGGKNEYRFEKLLELGTDWEIPRLTFKSYPCGSISHPYMDCALKIRQKYCPPPGDIAAIVCRTAEGPVHRLWEPIADKQKPVSSYGAKFSLPYSIAVMIVRGRAGLDEFSEAAIRDSAVLELARRVRYELDPTIDYPRHFSGHVKVFMKDGTVFEENQPHPRGGLEDPLPPAEIEQKFRANAGLALSSAAVEDLIQKVSRLEELPAISILTDKLIPDNRPLRTV
;
A
#
# COMPACT_ATOMS: atom_id res chain seq x y z
N MET A 1 -26.81 -21.12 -6.68
CA MET A 1 -26.06 -19.88 -6.92
C MET A 1 -24.66 -20.29 -7.38
N GLU A 2 -24.17 -19.69 -8.45
CA GLU A 2 -22.77 -19.91 -8.89
C GLU A 2 -21.79 -19.43 -7.80
N PRO A 3 -20.65 -20.12 -7.59
CA PRO A 3 -19.64 -19.66 -6.64
C PRO A 3 -19.08 -18.27 -7.03
N TYR A 4 -18.81 -17.40 -6.05
CA TYR A 4 -18.21 -16.09 -6.32
C TYR A 4 -16.85 -16.18 -7.01
N SER A 5 -16.07 -17.24 -6.76
CA SER A 5 -14.82 -17.53 -7.48
C SER A 5 -15.00 -17.58 -9.02
N GLN A 6 -16.17 -18.07 -9.48
CA GLN A 6 -16.49 -18.11 -10.91
C GLN A 6 -16.74 -16.70 -11.49
N SER A 7 -17.46 -15.83 -10.77
CA SER A 7 -17.70 -14.44 -11.17
C SER A 7 -16.39 -13.65 -11.26
N ILE A 8 -15.52 -13.80 -10.25
CA ILE A 8 -14.18 -13.20 -10.23
C ILE A 8 -13.33 -13.70 -11.41
N GLY A 9 -13.34 -15.02 -11.67
CA GLY A 9 -12.59 -15.61 -12.77
C GLY A 9 -13.06 -15.12 -14.14
N ARG A 10 -14.36 -14.94 -14.35
CA ARG A 10 -14.91 -14.35 -15.60
C ARG A 10 -14.46 -12.90 -15.77
N PHE A 11 -14.53 -12.08 -14.72
CA PHE A 11 -14.06 -10.72 -14.76
C PHE A 11 -12.56 -10.65 -15.06
N ALA A 12 -11.72 -11.26 -14.23
CA ALA A 12 -10.27 -11.15 -14.35
C ALA A 12 -9.75 -11.74 -15.66
N GLY A 13 -10.27 -12.92 -16.07
CA GLY A 13 -9.90 -13.57 -17.33
C GLY A 13 -10.36 -12.78 -18.56
N GLY A 14 -11.58 -12.21 -18.51
CA GLY A 14 -12.20 -11.51 -19.62
C GLY A 14 -11.80 -10.04 -19.78
N LEU A 15 -11.20 -9.41 -18.76
CA LEU A 15 -10.87 -7.97 -18.77
C LEU A 15 -9.98 -7.60 -19.95
N LYS A 16 -10.39 -6.62 -20.71
CA LYS A 16 -9.59 -6.01 -21.77
C LYS A 16 -9.46 -4.51 -21.52
N LEU A 17 -8.31 -3.95 -21.81
CA LEU A 17 -8.03 -2.54 -21.55
C LEU A 17 -9.03 -1.59 -22.24
N ASP A 18 -9.53 -1.97 -23.42
CA ASP A 18 -10.52 -1.19 -24.17
C ASP A 18 -11.89 -1.09 -23.47
N ASP A 19 -12.18 -2.01 -22.55
CA ASP A 19 -13.42 -2.03 -21.76
C ASP A 19 -13.25 -1.24 -20.44
N VAL A 20 -12.02 -0.80 -20.11
CA VAL A 20 -11.72 -0.07 -18.86
C VAL A 20 -11.87 1.44 -19.08
N PRO A 21 -12.62 2.17 -18.23
CA PRO A 21 -12.74 3.61 -18.35
C PRO A 21 -11.37 4.33 -18.38
N PRO A 22 -11.16 5.33 -19.25
CA PRO A 22 -9.87 6.01 -19.37
C PRO A 22 -9.34 6.60 -18.05
N ALA A 23 -10.23 7.08 -17.17
CA ALA A 23 -9.86 7.60 -15.85
C ALA A 23 -9.28 6.50 -14.92
N VAL A 24 -9.81 5.27 -15.00
CA VAL A 24 -9.29 4.12 -14.28
C VAL A 24 -7.90 3.76 -14.78
N VAL A 25 -7.71 3.72 -16.10
CA VAL A 25 -6.40 3.44 -16.73
C VAL A 25 -5.36 4.50 -16.32
N ALA A 26 -5.73 5.77 -16.37
CA ALA A 26 -4.83 6.87 -15.99
C ALA A 26 -4.42 6.77 -14.52
N LYS A 27 -5.38 6.55 -13.61
CA LYS A 27 -5.08 6.37 -12.17
C LYS A 27 -4.24 5.13 -11.91
N ALA A 28 -4.52 4.01 -12.60
CA ALA A 28 -3.76 2.76 -12.50
C ALA A 28 -2.27 2.97 -12.84
N LYS A 29 -1.96 3.71 -13.91
CA LYS A 29 -0.57 4.04 -14.27
C LYS A 29 0.12 4.90 -13.19
N LEU A 30 -0.59 5.85 -12.57
CA LEU A 30 -0.05 6.64 -11.47
C LEU A 30 0.22 5.78 -10.22
N VAL A 31 -0.65 4.81 -9.91
CA VAL A 31 -0.43 3.83 -8.83
C VAL A 31 0.82 3.00 -9.12
N PHE A 32 1.01 2.58 -10.38
CA PHE A 32 2.22 1.85 -10.77
C PHE A 32 3.48 2.70 -10.62
N LEU A 33 3.45 3.94 -11.09
CA LEU A 33 4.57 4.87 -10.95
C LEU A 33 4.96 5.06 -9.47
N ASP A 34 3.97 5.32 -8.61
CA ASP A 34 4.17 5.47 -7.18
C ASP A 34 4.79 4.22 -6.55
N THR A 35 4.22 3.03 -6.86
CA THR A 35 4.71 1.73 -6.40
C THR A 35 6.18 1.49 -6.77
N LEU A 36 6.57 1.78 -8.02
CA LEU A 36 7.95 1.64 -8.48
C LEU A 36 8.90 2.59 -7.74
N GLY A 37 8.49 3.85 -7.54
CA GLY A 37 9.29 4.84 -6.82
C GLY A 37 9.58 4.41 -5.39
N ILE A 38 8.56 3.92 -4.69
CA ILE A 38 8.69 3.43 -3.31
C ILE A 38 9.58 2.19 -3.26
N ALA A 39 9.43 1.25 -4.20
CA ALA A 39 10.25 0.05 -4.26
C ALA A 39 11.72 0.37 -4.52
N LEU A 40 12.01 1.32 -5.42
CA LEU A 40 13.38 1.80 -5.70
C LEU A 40 14.00 2.46 -4.47
N ALA A 41 13.27 3.34 -3.76
CA ALA A 41 13.75 3.93 -2.51
C ALA A 41 14.06 2.85 -1.46
N SER A 42 13.12 1.89 -1.29
CA SER A 42 13.27 0.80 -0.33
C SER A 42 14.46 -0.12 -0.64
N SER A 43 14.84 -0.29 -1.91
CA SER A 43 15.97 -1.14 -2.32
C SER A 43 17.31 -0.65 -1.78
N THR A 44 17.40 0.63 -1.42
CA THR A 44 18.62 1.23 -0.83
C THR A 44 18.70 1.08 0.69
N MET A 45 17.68 0.50 1.33
CA MET A 45 17.56 0.40 2.78
C MET A 45 17.87 -1.02 3.28
N ASP A 46 18.25 -1.16 4.57
CA ASP A 46 18.66 -2.43 5.16
C ASP A 46 17.66 -3.56 4.94
N PHE A 47 16.37 -3.33 5.22
CA PHE A 47 15.34 -4.35 5.02
C PHE A 47 15.19 -4.74 3.54
N GLY A 48 15.36 -3.79 2.62
CA GLY A 48 15.33 -4.03 1.19
C GLY A 48 16.50 -4.89 0.72
N ILE A 49 17.70 -4.60 1.21
CA ILE A 49 18.91 -5.39 0.95
C ILE A 49 18.72 -6.81 1.50
N MET A 50 18.17 -6.96 2.72
CA MET A 50 17.95 -8.26 3.34
C MET A 50 16.95 -9.12 2.55
N VAL A 51 15.80 -8.56 2.16
CA VAL A 51 14.79 -9.32 1.41
C VAL A 51 15.25 -9.67 0.01
N THR A 52 16.01 -8.79 -0.66
CA THR A 52 16.63 -9.05 -1.96
C THR A 52 17.61 -10.23 -1.87
N LYS A 53 18.46 -10.28 -0.83
CA LYS A 53 19.36 -11.43 -0.57
C LYS A 53 18.59 -12.74 -0.34
N VAL A 54 17.45 -12.69 0.36
CA VAL A 54 16.61 -13.87 0.58
C VAL A 54 16.02 -14.36 -0.75
N ALA A 55 15.41 -13.47 -1.54
CA ALA A 55 14.85 -13.83 -2.84
C ALA A 55 15.92 -14.42 -3.79
N GLN A 56 17.11 -13.84 -3.79
CA GLN A 56 18.27 -14.38 -4.55
C GLN A 56 18.63 -15.80 -4.10
N LYS A 57 18.65 -16.09 -2.79
CA LYS A 57 18.95 -17.42 -2.26
C LYS A 57 17.88 -18.47 -2.63
N LEU A 58 16.61 -18.05 -2.71
CA LEU A 58 15.51 -18.91 -3.16
C LEU A 58 15.68 -19.29 -4.65
N GLY A 59 16.29 -18.41 -5.45
CA GLY A 59 16.73 -18.71 -6.82
C GLY A 59 15.61 -19.04 -7.79
N GLY A 60 15.79 -20.10 -8.57
CA GLY A 60 14.90 -20.55 -9.64
C GLY A 60 15.27 -19.96 -11.00
N PRO A 61 14.42 -20.10 -12.04
CA PRO A 61 14.63 -19.49 -13.35
C PRO A 61 14.84 -17.98 -13.24
N THR A 62 15.83 -17.45 -13.97
CA THR A 62 16.21 -16.02 -13.92
C THR A 62 15.33 -15.19 -14.85
N THR A 63 14.03 -15.18 -14.61
CA THR A 63 13.03 -14.54 -15.46
C THR A 63 12.66 -13.13 -15.02
N SER A 64 12.60 -12.87 -13.70
CA SER A 64 11.98 -11.66 -13.17
C SER A 64 12.95 -10.85 -12.30
N VAL A 65 13.02 -9.54 -12.56
CA VAL A 65 13.94 -8.61 -11.89
C VAL A 65 13.59 -8.40 -10.43
N LEU A 66 14.60 -8.33 -9.57
CA LEU A 66 14.49 -7.75 -8.24
C LEU A 66 14.70 -6.24 -8.36
N ILE A 67 13.65 -5.45 -8.10
CA ILE A 67 13.64 -4.00 -8.27
C ILE A 67 14.82 -3.36 -7.50
N GLY A 68 15.55 -2.47 -8.17
CA GLY A 68 16.74 -1.85 -7.59
C GLY A 68 17.98 -2.75 -7.61
N SER A 69 17.99 -3.83 -8.40
CA SER A 69 19.17 -4.70 -8.57
C SER A 69 19.24 -5.28 -9.96
N ALA A 70 20.44 -5.77 -10.37
CA ALA A 70 20.63 -6.51 -11.62
C ALA A 70 20.28 -8.01 -11.50
N ILE A 71 19.73 -8.44 -10.38
CA ILE A 71 19.45 -9.84 -10.08
C ILE A 71 18.07 -10.21 -10.62
N LYS A 72 18.00 -11.35 -11.33
CA LYS A 72 16.73 -11.98 -11.73
C LYS A 72 16.58 -13.35 -11.06
N VAL A 73 15.35 -13.67 -10.67
CA VAL A 73 14.96 -14.95 -10.05
C VAL A 73 13.60 -15.39 -10.62
N ALA A 74 13.08 -16.56 -10.20
CA ALA A 74 11.72 -16.97 -10.55
C ALA A 74 10.68 -15.92 -10.12
N ALA A 75 9.63 -15.70 -10.92
CA ALA A 75 8.60 -14.71 -10.65
C ALA A 75 7.99 -14.86 -9.23
N ALA A 76 7.67 -16.09 -8.82
CA ALA A 76 7.15 -16.38 -7.49
C ALA A 76 8.08 -15.92 -6.34
N ASN A 77 9.39 -15.91 -6.55
CA ASN A 77 10.39 -15.46 -5.59
C ASN A 77 10.67 -13.96 -5.70
N ALA A 78 10.61 -13.42 -6.93
CA ALA A 78 10.76 -11.98 -7.16
C ALA A 78 9.69 -11.16 -6.46
N VAL A 79 8.44 -11.62 -6.45
CA VAL A 79 7.33 -10.90 -5.80
C VAL A 79 7.50 -10.79 -4.29
N ILE A 80 8.22 -11.72 -3.63
CA ILE A 80 8.53 -11.62 -2.19
C ILE A 80 9.33 -10.33 -1.92
N ALA A 81 10.41 -10.12 -2.67
CA ALA A 81 11.24 -8.95 -2.53
C ALA A 81 10.50 -7.70 -3.03
N ASN A 82 9.98 -7.71 -4.25
CA ASN A 82 9.38 -6.55 -4.88
C ASN A 82 8.16 -6.02 -4.11
N GLY A 83 7.29 -6.92 -3.61
CA GLY A 83 6.14 -6.54 -2.77
C GLY A 83 6.57 -5.99 -1.41
N THR A 84 7.63 -6.55 -0.80
CA THR A 84 8.21 -6.02 0.43
C THR A 84 8.83 -4.64 0.22
N LEU A 85 9.54 -4.43 -0.88
CA LEU A 85 10.12 -3.14 -1.24
C LEU A 85 9.02 -2.09 -1.47
N ALA A 86 7.97 -2.44 -2.21
CA ALA A 86 6.88 -1.52 -2.52
C ALA A 86 6.06 -1.09 -1.29
N HIS A 87 5.97 -1.95 -0.25
CA HIS A 87 5.23 -1.66 0.99
C HIS A 87 6.11 -1.18 2.15
N GLY A 88 7.42 -1.38 2.04
CA GLY A 88 8.36 -1.26 3.15
C GLY A 88 8.45 0.09 3.82
N LEU A 89 8.07 1.16 3.13
CA LEU A 89 8.08 2.53 3.65
C LEU A 89 6.76 2.98 4.26
N ASP A 90 5.71 2.16 4.15
CA ASP A 90 4.33 2.54 4.51
C ASP A 90 3.87 3.83 3.79
N TYR A 91 4.21 3.89 2.48
CA TYR A 91 4.05 5.07 1.65
C TYR A 91 3.21 4.79 0.38
N ASP A 92 2.78 3.53 0.21
CA ASP A 92 1.97 3.03 -0.89
C ASP A 92 0.48 3.39 -0.75
N ASP A 93 -0.24 3.29 -1.86
CA ASP A 93 -1.66 3.59 -1.98
C ASP A 93 -2.53 2.84 -0.95
N THR A 94 -3.74 3.35 -0.72
CA THR A 94 -4.69 2.75 0.23
C THR A 94 -6.12 2.86 -0.28
N LEU A 95 -6.91 1.79 -0.22
CA LEU A 95 -8.36 1.86 -0.22
C LEU A 95 -8.83 1.93 1.24
N GLU A 96 -9.33 3.11 1.66
CA GLU A 96 -9.57 3.42 3.07
C GLU A 96 -10.59 2.52 3.73
N GLU A 97 -11.79 2.37 3.14
CA GLU A 97 -12.88 1.58 3.70
C GLU A 97 -12.47 0.12 3.95
N ALA A 98 -11.67 -0.47 3.06
CA ALA A 98 -11.17 -1.83 3.17
C ALA A 98 -9.88 -1.94 4.00
N ILE A 99 -9.16 -0.82 4.22
CA ILE A 99 -7.83 -0.75 4.87
C ILE A 99 -6.82 -1.66 4.13
N VAL A 100 -6.82 -1.61 2.81
CA VAL A 100 -5.91 -2.41 1.96
C VAL A 100 -5.00 -1.52 1.12
N HIS A 101 -3.75 -1.98 0.95
CA HIS A 101 -2.75 -1.38 0.08
C HIS A 101 -2.61 -2.24 -1.17
N THR A 102 -2.83 -1.68 -2.35
CA THR A 102 -3.05 -2.48 -3.55
C THR A 102 -1.83 -2.59 -4.46
N GLY A 103 -1.13 -1.48 -4.66
CA GLY A 103 -0.02 -1.40 -5.60
C GLY A 103 1.12 -2.35 -5.25
N SER A 104 1.43 -2.47 -3.98
CA SER A 104 2.53 -3.30 -3.48
C SER A 104 2.37 -4.81 -3.77
N CYS A 105 1.15 -5.28 -4.03
CA CYS A 105 0.90 -6.67 -4.40
C CYS A 105 0.53 -6.83 -5.88
N ALA A 106 -0.55 -6.18 -6.34
CA ALA A 106 -1.07 -6.40 -7.68
C ALA A 106 -0.07 -6.00 -8.78
N TRP A 107 0.58 -4.83 -8.63
CA TRP A 107 1.54 -4.35 -9.61
C TRP A 107 2.86 -5.11 -9.59
N THR A 108 3.38 -5.44 -8.41
CA THR A 108 4.62 -6.23 -8.32
C THR A 108 4.44 -7.64 -8.85
N THR A 109 3.25 -8.22 -8.68
CA THR A 109 2.88 -9.52 -9.28
C THR A 109 2.78 -9.43 -10.79
N ALA A 110 2.01 -8.45 -11.31
CA ALA A 110 1.85 -8.27 -12.75
C ALA A 110 3.19 -8.02 -13.46
N LEU A 111 4.09 -7.25 -12.81
CA LEU A 111 5.43 -6.99 -13.33
C LEU A 111 6.26 -8.28 -13.41
N ALA A 112 6.38 -9.01 -12.30
CA ALA A 112 7.24 -10.20 -12.24
C ALA A 112 6.74 -11.34 -13.13
N VAL A 113 5.43 -11.65 -13.08
CA VAL A 113 4.84 -12.68 -13.96
C VAL A 113 4.84 -12.22 -15.42
N GLY A 114 4.63 -10.91 -15.66
CA GLY A 114 4.72 -10.33 -17.00
C GLY A 114 6.09 -10.52 -17.66
N GLU A 115 7.19 -10.35 -16.91
CA GLU A 115 8.55 -10.67 -17.40
C GLU A 115 8.70 -12.16 -17.70
N GLU A 116 8.22 -13.03 -16.78
CA GLU A 116 8.34 -14.49 -16.93
C GLU A 116 7.68 -15.00 -18.22
N VAL A 117 6.51 -14.44 -18.57
CA VAL A 117 5.77 -14.86 -19.76
C VAL A 117 6.06 -14.00 -21.01
N GLY A 118 6.95 -13.02 -20.91
CA GLY A 118 7.27 -12.11 -22.01
C GLY A 118 6.11 -11.20 -22.41
N ALA A 119 5.28 -10.76 -21.46
CA ALA A 119 4.08 -10.00 -21.71
C ALA A 119 4.36 -8.58 -22.25
N SER A 120 3.42 -8.04 -23.03
CA SER A 120 3.40 -6.62 -23.38
C SER A 120 3.02 -5.75 -22.19
N GLY A 121 3.36 -4.45 -22.22
CA GLY A 121 2.93 -3.51 -21.20
C GLY A 121 1.41 -3.43 -21.07
N ARG A 122 0.66 -3.58 -22.18
CA ARG A 122 -0.80 -3.66 -22.19
C ARG A 122 -1.31 -4.85 -21.36
N ALA A 123 -0.75 -6.02 -21.55
CA ALA A 123 -1.16 -7.23 -20.82
C ALA A 123 -0.83 -7.10 -19.31
N VAL A 124 0.32 -6.50 -18.96
CA VAL A 124 0.69 -6.21 -17.58
C VAL A 124 -0.28 -5.22 -16.94
N LEU A 125 -0.66 -4.16 -17.65
CA LEU A 125 -1.63 -3.16 -17.18
C LEU A 125 -3.01 -3.79 -16.93
N GLU A 126 -3.51 -4.62 -17.85
CA GLU A 126 -4.76 -5.37 -17.68
C GLU A 126 -4.71 -6.30 -16.46
N ALA A 127 -3.60 -7.01 -16.27
CA ALA A 127 -3.41 -7.92 -15.16
C ALA A 127 -3.36 -7.19 -13.81
N ALA A 128 -2.64 -6.06 -13.75
CA ALA A 128 -2.56 -5.25 -12.56
C ALA A 128 -3.92 -4.62 -12.17
N ILE A 129 -4.67 -4.12 -13.16
CA ILE A 129 -6.04 -3.60 -12.94
C ILE A 129 -6.94 -4.72 -12.39
N ALA A 130 -6.94 -5.91 -13.02
CA ALA A 130 -7.73 -7.04 -12.55
C ALA A 130 -7.37 -7.44 -11.11
N GLY A 131 -6.06 -7.54 -10.80
CA GLY A 131 -5.58 -7.87 -9.45
C GLY A 131 -5.96 -6.83 -8.42
N THR A 132 -5.85 -5.54 -8.75
CA THR A 132 -6.23 -4.43 -7.87
C THR A 132 -7.73 -4.46 -7.55
N GLU A 133 -8.58 -4.56 -8.57
CA GLU A 133 -10.03 -4.56 -8.38
C GLU A 133 -10.50 -5.77 -7.55
N VAL A 134 -9.96 -6.97 -7.84
CA VAL A 134 -10.28 -8.18 -7.06
C VAL A 134 -9.89 -8.02 -5.60
N LEU A 135 -8.67 -7.52 -5.32
CA LEU A 135 -8.20 -7.27 -3.96
C LEU A 135 -9.10 -6.28 -3.23
N CYS A 136 -9.44 -5.17 -3.87
CA CYS A 136 -10.31 -4.14 -3.31
C CYS A 136 -11.69 -4.68 -2.97
N LYS A 137 -12.34 -5.35 -3.91
CA LYS A 137 -13.69 -5.90 -3.70
C LYS A 137 -13.72 -6.94 -2.59
N ILE A 138 -12.69 -7.80 -2.47
CA ILE A 138 -12.58 -8.76 -1.35
C ILE A 138 -12.47 -8.01 0.00
N GLY A 139 -11.67 -6.95 0.07
CA GLY A 139 -11.57 -6.13 1.27
C GLY A 139 -12.90 -5.48 1.65
N LEU A 140 -13.66 -4.98 0.66
CA LEU A 140 -14.95 -4.32 0.84
C LEU A 140 -16.10 -5.26 1.22
N VAL A 141 -15.95 -6.56 1.04
CA VAL A 141 -16.93 -7.54 1.58
C VAL A 141 -16.96 -7.51 3.11
N ALA A 142 -15.83 -7.23 3.76
CA ALA A 142 -15.69 -7.33 5.22
C ALA A 142 -14.96 -6.11 5.84
N PRO A 143 -15.42 -4.85 5.64
CA PRO A 143 -14.72 -3.67 6.11
C PRO A 143 -14.46 -3.72 7.62
N GLY A 144 -13.19 -3.54 8.03
CA GLY A 144 -12.76 -3.53 9.42
C GLY A 144 -12.78 -4.87 10.16
N LYS A 145 -13.50 -5.90 9.64
CA LYS A 145 -13.72 -7.17 10.36
C LYS A 145 -12.44 -8.00 10.50
N PHE A 146 -11.61 -8.04 9.47
CA PHE A 146 -10.31 -8.72 9.51
C PHE A 146 -9.39 -8.07 10.53
N HIS A 147 -9.33 -6.74 10.50
CA HIS A 147 -8.49 -5.97 11.40
C HIS A 147 -8.90 -6.16 12.87
N ALA A 148 -10.21 -6.17 13.15
CA ALA A 148 -10.75 -6.42 14.49
C ALA A 148 -10.38 -7.81 15.04
N ARG A 149 -10.06 -8.77 14.17
CA ARG A 149 -9.62 -10.12 14.53
C ARG A 149 -8.10 -10.30 14.57
N GLY A 150 -7.35 -9.22 14.43
CA GLY A 150 -5.89 -9.27 14.48
C GLY A 150 -5.21 -9.63 13.17
N PHE A 151 -5.91 -9.58 12.03
CA PHE A 151 -5.31 -9.79 10.73
C PHE A 151 -5.03 -8.46 10.02
N HIS A 152 -3.94 -8.40 9.25
CA HIS A 152 -3.67 -7.30 8.34
C HIS A 152 -4.52 -7.49 7.06
N PRO A 153 -5.51 -6.62 6.77
CA PRO A 153 -6.41 -6.83 5.63
C PRO A 153 -5.65 -6.94 4.31
N THR A 154 -4.64 -6.08 4.09
CA THR A 154 -3.75 -6.19 2.92
C THR A 154 -3.17 -7.59 2.79
N ALA A 155 -2.61 -8.14 3.88
CA ALA A 155 -1.94 -9.44 3.84
C ALA A 155 -2.86 -10.57 3.38
N ILE A 156 -4.08 -10.64 3.92
CA ILE A 156 -4.98 -11.75 3.62
C ILE A 156 -5.77 -11.58 2.31
N CYS A 157 -6.09 -10.34 1.91
CA CYS A 157 -6.81 -10.07 0.65
C CYS A 157 -5.88 -10.10 -0.56
N SER A 158 -4.62 -9.70 -0.40
CA SER A 158 -3.65 -9.61 -1.50
C SER A 158 -3.35 -10.94 -2.18
N THR A 159 -3.44 -12.07 -1.48
CA THR A 159 -3.24 -13.39 -2.08
C THR A 159 -4.18 -13.62 -3.28
N PHE A 160 -5.43 -13.19 -3.14
CA PHE A 160 -6.42 -13.28 -4.22
C PHE A 160 -6.15 -12.28 -5.34
N GLY A 161 -5.75 -11.05 -5.00
CA GLY A 161 -5.38 -10.04 -6.00
C GLY A 161 -4.16 -10.47 -6.83
N ALA A 162 -3.15 -11.06 -6.18
CA ALA A 162 -2.00 -11.63 -6.85
C ALA A 162 -2.38 -12.82 -7.77
N ALA A 163 -3.25 -13.72 -7.27
CA ALA A 163 -3.76 -14.81 -8.10
C ALA A 163 -4.55 -14.30 -9.30
N ALA A 164 -5.28 -13.19 -9.16
CA ALA A 164 -5.99 -12.55 -10.27
C ALA A 164 -5.00 -11.96 -11.30
N ALA A 165 -3.96 -11.25 -10.87
CA ALA A 165 -2.95 -10.72 -11.77
C ALA A 165 -2.16 -11.83 -12.47
N ALA A 166 -1.67 -12.82 -11.71
CA ALA A 166 -0.91 -13.94 -12.26
C ALA A 166 -1.76 -14.83 -13.17
N GLY A 167 -2.98 -15.17 -12.75
CA GLY A 167 -3.88 -16.04 -13.50
C GLY A 167 -4.27 -15.45 -14.86
N LYS A 168 -4.40 -14.11 -14.96
CA LYS A 168 -4.63 -13.44 -16.24
C LYS A 168 -3.43 -13.61 -17.17
N LEU A 169 -2.22 -13.38 -16.70
CA LEU A 169 -0.99 -13.52 -17.49
C LEU A 169 -0.70 -14.98 -17.86
N TYR A 170 -1.02 -15.93 -16.99
CA TYR A 170 -0.94 -17.36 -17.29
C TYR A 170 -2.10 -17.88 -18.17
N SER A 171 -3.09 -17.03 -18.51
CA SER A 171 -4.25 -17.38 -19.33
C SER A 171 -5.03 -18.57 -18.77
N LEU A 172 -5.39 -18.52 -17.48
CA LEU A 172 -6.14 -19.58 -16.82
C LEU A 172 -7.53 -19.75 -17.44
N THR A 173 -7.96 -20.99 -17.61
CA THR A 173 -9.34 -21.34 -17.95
C THR A 173 -10.28 -21.06 -16.76
N LEU A 174 -11.60 -20.97 -17.00
CA LEU A 174 -12.55 -20.70 -15.94
C LEU A 174 -12.48 -21.74 -14.79
N GLY A 175 -12.28 -23.01 -15.09
CA GLY A 175 -12.07 -24.04 -14.07
C GLY A 175 -10.81 -23.80 -13.25
N GLN A 176 -9.70 -23.45 -13.91
CA GLN A 176 -8.44 -23.12 -13.24
C GLN A 176 -8.54 -21.85 -12.39
N TRP A 177 -9.36 -20.87 -12.80
CA TRP A 177 -9.66 -19.68 -11.98
C TRP A 177 -10.31 -20.05 -10.65
N ILE A 178 -11.32 -20.94 -10.70
CA ILE A 178 -12.00 -21.43 -9.50
C ILE A 178 -11.00 -22.13 -8.57
N ASP A 179 -10.16 -22.99 -9.13
CA ASP A 179 -9.14 -23.73 -8.38
C ASP A 179 -8.09 -22.78 -7.77
N ALA A 180 -7.56 -21.81 -8.55
CA ALA A 180 -6.57 -20.85 -8.07
C ALA A 180 -7.08 -20.01 -6.90
N LEU A 181 -8.29 -19.44 -7.05
CA LEU A 181 -8.91 -18.67 -5.96
C LEU A 181 -9.20 -19.56 -4.74
N GLY A 182 -9.63 -20.81 -4.98
CA GLY A 182 -9.81 -21.80 -3.91
C GLY A 182 -8.55 -22.05 -3.09
N LEU A 183 -7.40 -22.16 -3.75
CA LEU A 183 -6.08 -22.36 -3.12
C LEU A 183 -5.64 -21.15 -2.29
N CYS A 184 -5.99 -19.94 -2.72
CA CYS A 184 -5.62 -18.70 -2.01
C CYS A 184 -6.14 -18.66 -0.57
N GLY A 185 -7.33 -19.19 -0.30
CA GLY A 185 -7.91 -19.20 1.04
C GLY A 185 -7.03 -19.91 2.07
N SER A 186 -6.31 -20.96 1.65
CA SER A 186 -5.38 -21.70 2.51
C SER A 186 -3.98 -21.07 2.63
N GLN A 187 -3.65 -20.11 1.76
CA GLN A 187 -2.34 -19.45 1.75
C GLN A 187 -2.38 -18.03 2.32
N SER A 188 -3.58 -17.48 2.54
CA SER A 188 -3.76 -16.16 3.14
C SER A 188 -3.27 -16.16 4.59
N SER A 189 -2.44 -15.18 4.94
CA SER A 189 -1.84 -15.06 6.27
C SER A 189 -1.39 -13.63 6.54
N GLY A 190 -1.08 -13.31 7.80
CA GLY A 190 -0.52 -12.03 8.23
C GLY A 190 -1.29 -11.41 9.39
N ILE A 191 -0.62 -11.34 10.55
CA ILE A 191 -1.18 -10.80 11.80
C ILE A 191 -0.65 -9.40 12.07
N ILE A 192 -1.35 -8.63 12.91
CA ILE A 192 -1.01 -7.24 13.21
C ILE A 192 -0.16 -7.05 14.47
N GLU A 193 0.44 -8.11 15.02
CA GLU A 193 1.24 -8.05 16.24
C GLU A 193 2.43 -7.08 16.14
N TYR A 194 2.92 -6.78 14.93
CA TYR A 194 3.93 -5.74 14.68
C TYR A 194 3.53 -4.35 15.23
N LEU A 195 2.26 -4.11 15.52
CA LEU A 195 1.80 -2.86 16.14
C LEU A 195 2.21 -2.74 17.61
N ALA A 196 2.45 -3.87 18.28
CA ALA A 196 2.82 -3.90 19.69
C ALA A 196 4.26 -3.41 19.92
N ASP A 197 5.18 -3.70 19.00
CA ASP A 197 6.60 -3.42 19.16
C ASP A 197 7.25 -2.61 18.01
N GLY A 198 6.48 -2.30 16.96
CA GLY A 198 6.95 -1.53 15.79
C GLY A 198 7.97 -2.29 14.93
N THR A 199 7.91 -3.63 14.93
CA THR A 199 8.78 -4.49 14.12
C THR A 199 8.39 -4.50 12.63
N TRP A 200 9.20 -5.18 11.81
CA TRP A 200 9.17 -5.05 10.36
C TRP A 200 8.19 -5.99 9.64
N THR A 201 7.46 -6.84 10.37
CA THR A 201 6.64 -7.91 9.78
C THR A 201 5.61 -7.38 8.78
N LYS A 202 5.00 -6.22 9.04
CA LYS A 202 4.07 -5.58 8.10
C LYS A 202 4.67 -5.42 6.70
N ARG A 203 5.94 -5.04 6.61
CA ARG A 203 6.62 -4.74 5.33
C ARG A 203 6.60 -5.91 4.35
N MET A 204 6.74 -7.14 4.87
CA MET A 204 6.80 -8.36 4.05
C MET A 204 5.42 -8.87 3.59
N HIS A 205 4.33 -8.44 4.22
CA HIS A 205 3.02 -9.03 4.00
C HIS A 205 2.57 -9.04 2.53
N PRO A 206 2.62 -7.94 1.76
CA PRO A 206 2.21 -7.96 0.36
C PRO A 206 3.09 -8.88 -0.50
N GLY A 207 4.40 -8.91 -0.24
CA GLY A 207 5.32 -9.80 -0.96
C GLY A 207 5.04 -11.27 -0.69
N TRP A 208 4.76 -11.63 0.56
CA TRP A 208 4.41 -13.00 0.94
C TRP A 208 3.05 -13.41 0.35
N SER A 209 2.06 -12.52 0.40
CA SER A 209 0.76 -12.74 -0.20
C SER A 209 0.83 -12.88 -1.72
N ALA A 210 1.68 -12.06 -2.36
CA ALA A 210 1.93 -12.14 -3.80
C ALA A 210 2.54 -13.50 -4.17
N HIS A 211 3.51 -13.99 -3.39
CA HIS A 211 4.08 -15.33 -3.57
C HIS A 211 2.99 -16.40 -3.50
N GLY A 212 2.15 -16.38 -2.45
CA GLY A 212 1.05 -17.32 -2.31
C GLY A 212 0.07 -17.30 -3.50
N GLY A 213 -0.29 -16.10 -3.96
CA GLY A 213 -1.18 -15.94 -5.12
C GLY A 213 -0.57 -16.45 -6.43
N VAL A 214 0.71 -16.17 -6.69
CA VAL A 214 1.43 -16.70 -7.86
C VAL A 214 1.50 -18.22 -7.81
N ILE A 215 1.87 -18.81 -6.67
CA ILE A 215 1.90 -20.27 -6.48
C ILE A 215 0.51 -20.89 -6.69
N ALA A 216 -0.56 -20.25 -6.17
CA ALA A 216 -1.93 -20.71 -6.38
C ALA A 216 -2.30 -20.75 -7.87
N ALA A 217 -1.95 -19.70 -8.62
CA ALA A 217 -2.18 -19.64 -10.07
C ALA A 217 -1.38 -20.70 -10.83
N MET A 218 -0.10 -20.90 -10.47
CA MET A 218 0.75 -21.96 -11.07
C MET A 218 0.19 -23.37 -10.80
N LEU A 219 -0.17 -23.66 -9.54
CA LEU A 219 -0.75 -24.97 -9.18
C LEU A 219 -2.04 -25.25 -9.95
N ALA A 220 -2.93 -24.25 -10.03
CA ALA A 220 -4.17 -24.39 -10.79
C ALA A 220 -3.92 -24.57 -12.30
N LYS A 221 -2.91 -23.90 -12.85
CA LYS A 221 -2.47 -24.06 -14.24
C LYS A 221 -2.10 -25.53 -14.54
N GLU A 222 -1.42 -26.20 -13.60
CA GLU A 222 -1.05 -27.62 -13.68
C GLU A 222 -2.21 -28.56 -13.32
N GLY A 223 -3.40 -28.03 -12.99
CA GLY A 223 -4.59 -28.83 -12.70
C GLY A 223 -4.79 -29.21 -11.23
N PHE A 224 -4.05 -28.59 -10.31
CA PHE A 224 -4.29 -28.78 -8.87
C PHE A 224 -5.62 -28.14 -8.45
N ARG A 225 -6.43 -28.88 -7.69
CA ARG A 225 -7.81 -28.48 -7.38
C ARG A 225 -7.90 -27.70 -6.09
N GLY A 226 -8.73 -26.65 -6.11
CA GLY A 226 -9.10 -25.81 -4.97
C GLY A 226 -10.61 -25.81 -4.70
N PRO A 227 -11.07 -25.47 -3.48
CA PRO A 227 -12.49 -25.43 -3.15
C PRO A 227 -13.23 -24.30 -3.89
N ALA A 228 -14.26 -24.63 -4.65
CA ALA A 228 -15.02 -23.65 -5.44
C ALA A 228 -15.69 -22.56 -4.58
N LYS A 229 -16.16 -22.91 -3.39
CA LYS A 229 -16.85 -22.00 -2.46
C LYS A 229 -15.91 -21.40 -1.42
N VAL A 230 -14.70 -20.99 -1.84
CA VAL A 230 -13.69 -20.42 -0.94
C VAL A 230 -14.18 -19.18 -0.20
N PHE A 231 -15.05 -18.38 -0.80
CA PHE A 231 -15.55 -17.14 -0.20
C PHE A 231 -16.75 -17.38 0.72
N GLU A 232 -17.81 -18.03 0.20
CA GLU A 232 -19.11 -18.21 0.86
C GLU A 232 -19.27 -19.53 1.62
N GLY A 233 -18.30 -20.42 1.56
CA GLY A 233 -18.37 -21.73 2.20
C GLY A 233 -18.40 -21.65 3.72
N THR A 234 -18.92 -22.70 4.38
CA THR A 234 -19.01 -22.80 5.86
C THR A 234 -17.65 -22.59 6.53
N HIS A 235 -16.57 -23.09 5.92
CA HIS A 235 -15.19 -22.94 6.35
C HIS A 235 -14.42 -22.06 5.35
N GLY A 236 -15.14 -21.16 4.65
CA GLY A 236 -14.58 -20.27 3.66
C GLY A 236 -13.78 -19.13 4.27
N PHE A 237 -13.14 -18.34 3.40
CA PHE A 237 -12.23 -17.25 3.76
C PHE A 237 -12.88 -16.24 4.73
N PHE A 238 -14.08 -15.74 4.41
CA PHE A 238 -14.71 -14.72 5.24
C PHE A 238 -15.14 -15.27 6.61
N SER A 239 -15.74 -16.46 6.67
CA SER A 239 -16.13 -17.06 7.96
C SER A 239 -14.92 -17.38 8.84
N THR A 240 -13.80 -17.77 8.25
CA THR A 240 -12.56 -18.10 8.98
C THR A 240 -11.85 -16.85 9.47
N PHE A 241 -11.53 -15.91 8.59
CA PHE A 241 -10.74 -14.71 8.92
C PHE A 241 -11.59 -13.56 9.48
N GLY A 242 -12.84 -13.41 9.05
CA GLY A 242 -13.75 -12.36 9.50
C GLY A 242 -14.68 -12.78 10.66
N GLY A 243 -14.82 -14.09 10.91
CA GLY A 243 -15.68 -14.63 11.96
C GLY A 243 -17.14 -14.73 11.55
N LYS A 244 -18.04 -14.92 12.53
CA LYS A 244 -19.49 -14.96 12.29
C LYS A 244 -20.02 -13.53 12.17
N ASN A 245 -20.21 -13.08 10.96
CA ASN A 245 -20.68 -11.73 10.63
C ASN A 245 -21.56 -11.76 9.39
N GLU A 246 -22.26 -10.65 9.14
CA GLU A 246 -22.84 -10.35 7.85
C GLU A 246 -21.74 -9.81 6.92
N TYR A 247 -21.78 -10.21 5.66
CA TYR A 247 -20.80 -9.90 4.64
C TYR A 247 -21.47 -9.31 3.40
N ARG A 248 -20.85 -8.30 2.80
CA ARG A 248 -21.34 -7.61 1.61
C ARG A 248 -20.91 -8.36 0.34
N PHE A 249 -21.34 -9.60 0.17
CA PHE A 249 -20.97 -10.43 -0.98
C PHE A 249 -21.35 -9.83 -2.34
N GLU A 250 -22.35 -8.94 -2.37
CA GLU A 250 -22.73 -8.18 -3.57
C GLU A 250 -21.54 -7.39 -4.15
N LYS A 251 -20.57 -6.97 -3.34
CA LYS A 251 -19.36 -6.29 -3.80
C LYS A 251 -18.57 -7.12 -4.81
N LEU A 252 -18.55 -8.43 -4.71
CA LEU A 252 -17.87 -9.31 -5.65
C LEU A 252 -18.59 -9.40 -7.01
N LEU A 253 -19.86 -9.02 -7.08
CA LEU A 253 -20.65 -8.99 -8.31
C LEU A 253 -20.55 -7.63 -9.04
N GLU A 254 -20.00 -6.60 -8.39
CA GLU A 254 -19.81 -5.26 -8.96
C GLU A 254 -18.52 -5.14 -9.79
N LEU A 255 -17.69 -6.18 -9.87
CA LEU A 255 -16.46 -6.20 -10.67
C LEU A 255 -16.74 -5.85 -12.13
N GLY A 256 -16.00 -4.86 -12.67
CA GLY A 256 -16.15 -4.37 -14.03
C GLY A 256 -17.29 -3.34 -14.23
N THR A 257 -18.09 -3.06 -13.21
CA THR A 257 -19.18 -2.06 -13.27
C THR A 257 -18.96 -0.91 -12.30
N ASP A 258 -18.47 -1.19 -11.09
CA ASP A 258 -18.10 -0.19 -10.10
C ASP A 258 -16.59 -0.34 -9.78
N TRP A 259 -15.79 0.62 -10.19
CA TRP A 259 -14.33 0.58 -10.15
C TRP A 259 -13.78 1.20 -8.87
N GLU A 260 -12.85 0.51 -8.20
CA GLU A 260 -12.23 0.96 -6.96
C GLU A 260 -10.91 1.73 -7.18
N ILE A 261 -10.22 1.50 -8.29
CA ILE A 261 -8.96 2.21 -8.59
C ILE A 261 -9.09 3.73 -8.49
N PRO A 262 -10.16 4.41 -8.96
CA PRO A 262 -10.32 5.84 -8.77
C PRO A 262 -10.40 6.28 -7.30
N ARG A 263 -10.85 5.40 -6.40
CA ARG A 263 -11.01 5.64 -4.96
C ARG A 263 -9.73 5.42 -4.16
N LEU A 264 -8.66 4.93 -4.80
CA LEU A 264 -7.38 4.73 -4.13
C LEU A 264 -6.77 6.07 -3.72
N THR A 265 -6.39 6.18 -2.46
CA THR A 265 -5.72 7.34 -1.89
C THR A 265 -4.21 7.17 -2.02
N PHE A 266 -3.53 8.13 -2.65
CA PHE A 266 -2.08 8.24 -2.59
C PHE A 266 -1.64 8.81 -1.25
N LYS A 267 -0.61 8.25 -0.67
CA LYS A 267 -0.04 8.81 0.55
C LYS A 267 0.88 10.00 0.24
N SER A 268 0.60 11.13 0.88
CA SER A 268 1.48 12.32 0.86
C SER A 268 2.67 12.17 1.80
N TYR A 269 2.57 11.30 2.82
CA TYR A 269 3.57 11.10 3.87
C TYR A 269 3.87 9.61 4.07
N PRO A 270 5.12 9.21 4.37
CA PRO A 270 5.52 7.81 4.55
C PRO A 270 5.14 7.27 5.94
N CYS A 271 3.84 7.28 6.26
CA CYS A 271 3.30 6.87 7.57
C CYS A 271 1.88 6.32 7.45
N GLY A 272 1.27 5.96 8.58
CA GLY A 272 -0.10 5.45 8.63
C GLY A 272 -1.11 6.43 8.03
N SER A 273 -1.96 5.98 7.09
CA SER A 273 -2.90 6.83 6.33
C SER A 273 -3.84 7.66 7.21
N ILE A 274 -4.26 7.11 8.35
CA ILE A 274 -5.14 7.81 9.30
C ILE A 274 -4.47 9.07 9.87
N SER A 275 -3.13 9.14 9.87
CA SER A 275 -2.39 10.32 10.37
C SER A 275 -2.40 11.49 9.38
N HIS A 276 -2.60 11.23 8.08
CA HIS A 276 -2.43 12.23 7.03
C HIS A 276 -3.33 13.45 7.20
N PRO A 277 -4.64 13.34 7.45
CA PRO A 277 -5.49 14.51 7.61
C PRO A 277 -5.09 15.41 8.81
N TYR A 278 -4.55 14.82 9.88
CA TYR A 278 -4.01 15.57 11.01
C TYR A 278 -2.72 16.31 10.64
N MET A 279 -1.87 15.67 9.84
CA MET A 279 -0.64 16.28 9.35
C MET A 279 -0.94 17.42 8.38
N ASP A 280 -1.97 17.27 7.52
CA ASP A 280 -2.43 18.34 6.63
C ASP A 280 -2.99 19.53 7.43
N CYS A 281 -3.75 19.30 8.51
CA CYS A 281 -4.19 20.36 9.43
C CYS A 281 -2.99 21.08 10.06
N ALA A 282 -2.02 20.34 10.57
CA ALA A 282 -0.80 20.90 11.16
C ALA A 282 0.01 21.72 10.15
N LEU A 283 0.12 21.24 8.89
CA LEU A 283 0.77 21.97 7.81
C LEU A 283 0.04 23.29 7.48
N LYS A 284 -1.29 23.26 7.36
CA LYS A 284 -2.12 24.46 7.13
C LYS A 284 -1.94 25.48 8.25
N ILE A 285 -1.97 25.04 9.51
CA ILE A 285 -1.73 25.92 10.68
C ILE A 285 -0.34 26.57 10.57
N ARG A 286 0.69 25.77 10.28
CA ARG A 286 2.05 26.27 10.10
C ARG A 286 2.14 27.30 8.96
N GLN A 287 1.57 26.99 7.81
CA GLN A 287 1.64 27.87 6.63
C GLN A 287 0.89 29.18 6.82
N LYS A 288 -0.26 29.14 7.49
CA LYS A 288 -1.14 30.29 7.64
C LYS A 288 -0.75 31.21 8.82
N TYR A 289 -0.28 30.63 9.92
CA TYR A 289 -0.07 31.37 11.17
C TYR A 289 1.39 31.35 11.65
N CYS A 290 2.23 30.44 11.13
CA CYS A 290 3.64 30.31 11.52
C CYS A 290 3.89 30.30 13.04
N PRO A 291 3.12 29.56 13.86
CA PRO A 291 3.23 29.62 15.31
C PRO A 291 4.65 29.19 15.76
N PRO A 292 5.35 30.00 16.60
CA PRO A 292 6.62 29.58 17.17
C PRO A 292 6.40 28.32 18.05
N PRO A 293 7.10 27.19 17.81
CA PRO A 293 6.86 25.94 18.56
C PRO A 293 7.04 26.10 20.08
N GLY A 294 7.95 27.00 20.52
CA GLY A 294 8.19 27.29 21.92
C GLY A 294 6.99 27.97 22.63
N ASP A 295 6.16 28.71 21.89
CA ASP A 295 5.02 29.45 22.41
C ASP A 295 3.70 28.65 22.36
N ILE A 296 3.70 27.43 21.81
CA ILE A 296 2.55 26.54 21.85
C ILE A 296 2.43 25.95 23.25
N ALA A 297 1.26 26.17 23.89
CA ALA A 297 0.94 25.62 25.21
C ALA A 297 0.47 24.16 25.11
N ALA A 298 -0.44 23.87 24.17
CA ALA A 298 -0.98 22.54 23.92
C ALA A 298 -1.48 22.41 22.48
N ILE A 299 -1.54 21.16 21.99
CA ILE A 299 -2.21 20.78 20.75
C ILE A 299 -3.23 19.71 21.09
N VAL A 300 -4.50 19.92 20.75
CA VAL A 300 -5.60 19.00 21.00
C VAL A 300 -6.22 18.56 19.68
N CYS A 301 -6.37 17.26 19.50
CA CYS A 301 -6.92 16.67 18.29
C CYS A 301 -8.19 15.90 18.62
N ARG A 302 -9.22 15.98 17.78
CA ARG A 302 -10.38 15.09 17.90
C ARG A 302 -10.14 13.82 17.08
N THR A 303 -10.45 12.66 17.67
CA THR A 303 -10.25 11.35 17.04
C THR A 303 -11.39 10.38 17.37
N ALA A 304 -11.68 9.45 16.45
CA ALA A 304 -12.54 8.31 16.73
C ALA A 304 -11.86 7.33 17.71
N GLU A 305 -12.63 6.44 18.35
CA GLU A 305 -12.10 5.42 19.27
C GLU A 305 -11.19 4.39 18.55
N GLY A 306 -11.57 3.95 17.34
CA GLY A 306 -10.90 2.89 16.63
C GLY A 306 -9.39 3.08 16.38
N PRO A 307 -8.89 4.27 16.01
CA PRO A 307 -7.46 4.54 15.83
C PRO A 307 -6.65 4.65 17.13
N VAL A 308 -7.28 4.84 18.28
CA VAL A 308 -6.59 5.22 19.54
C VAL A 308 -5.45 4.27 19.90
N HIS A 309 -5.73 2.98 19.98
CA HIS A 309 -4.72 1.97 20.37
C HIS A 309 -3.53 1.87 19.40
N ARG A 310 -3.66 2.38 18.17
CA ARG A 310 -2.60 2.32 17.15
C ARG A 310 -1.75 3.57 17.08
N LEU A 311 -2.39 4.75 17.20
CA LEU A 311 -1.76 6.03 16.88
C LEU A 311 -1.57 6.95 18.09
N TRP A 312 -2.32 6.72 19.16
CA TRP A 312 -2.33 7.57 20.33
C TRP A 312 -1.82 6.89 21.60
N GLU A 313 -2.05 5.59 21.76
CA GLU A 313 -1.72 4.89 23.01
C GLU A 313 -0.64 3.78 22.81
N PRO A 314 0.17 3.56 23.85
CA PRO A 314 0.34 4.35 25.05
C PRO A 314 0.87 5.76 24.72
N ILE A 315 0.25 6.81 25.24
CA ILE A 315 0.56 8.19 24.83
C ILE A 315 2.04 8.58 25.02
N ALA A 316 2.67 8.12 26.10
CA ALA A 316 4.07 8.41 26.39
C ALA A 316 5.01 7.85 25.30
N ASP A 317 4.72 6.65 24.80
CA ASP A 317 5.50 5.99 23.75
C ASP A 317 5.27 6.69 22.40
N LYS A 318 4.05 7.16 22.14
CA LYS A 318 3.72 7.91 20.92
C LYS A 318 4.34 9.31 20.92
N GLN A 319 4.47 9.95 22.08
CA GLN A 319 5.16 11.23 22.22
C GLN A 319 6.69 11.13 22.12
N LYS A 320 7.24 9.92 22.29
CA LYS A 320 8.68 9.65 22.16
C LYS A 320 8.89 8.27 21.50
N PRO A 321 8.67 8.16 20.18
CA PRO A 321 8.85 6.90 19.46
C PRO A 321 10.25 6.31 19.65
N VAL A 322 10.34 5.01 19.87
CA VAL A 322 11.62 4.31 20.12
C VAL A 322 12.35 3.92 18.82
N SER A 323 11.63 3.88 17.69
CA SER A 323 12.18 3.51 16.37
C SER A 323 11.58 4.35 15.25
N SER A 324 12.29 4.47 14.13
CA SER A 324 11.82 5.16 12.94
C SER A 324 10.50 4.57 12.42
N TYR A 325 10.35 3.26 12.47
CA TYR A 325 9.12 2.60 12.05
C TYR A 325 7.96 2.85 13.03
N GLY A 326 8.22 2.84 14.34
CA GLY A 326 7.24 3.20 15.38
C GLY A 326 6.72 4.64 15.24
N ALA A 327 7.59 5.57 14.84
CA ALA A 327 7.23 6.97 14.61
C ALA A 327 6.17 7.14 13.51
N LYS A 328 6.13 6.26 12.49
CA LYS A 328 5.14 6.25 11.42
C LYS A 328 3.71 5.94 11.89
N PHE A 329 3.58 5.44 13.11
CA PHE A 329 2.30 5.15 13.79
C PHE A 329 2.13 5.97 15.07
N SER A 330 2.71 7.18 15.10
CA SER A 330 2.59 8.13 16.19
C SER A 330 1.97 9.45 15.70
N LEU A 331 0.74 9.73 16.06
CA LEU A 331 0.12 11.03 15.77
C LEU A 331 0.79 12.18 16.54
N PRO A 332 1.13 12.07 17.83
CA PRO A 332 1.87 13.14 18.52
C PRO A 332 3.17 13.54 17.81
N TYR A 333 3.97 12.58 17.38
CA TYR A 333 5.20 12.84 16.62
C TYR A 333 4.90 13.46 15.25
N SER A 334 3.97 12.87 14.49
CA SER A 334 3.63 13.30 13.13
C SER A 334 3.13 14.76 13.09
N ILE A 335 2.28 15.17 14.04
CA ILE A 335 1.79 16.54 14.16
C ILE A 335 2.95 17.48 14.54
N ALA A 336 3.75 17.09 15.52
CA ALA A 336 4.87 17.91 15.98
C ALA A 336 5.91 18.16 14.86
N VAL A 337 6.26 17.13 14.10
CA VAL A 337 7.23 17.27 13.00
C VAL A 337 6.70 18.19 11.91
N MET A 338 5.40 18.14 11.58
CA MET A 338 4.78 19.06 10.62
C MET A 338 4.83 20.52 11.11
N ILE A 339 4.53 20.77 12.36
CA ILE A 339 4.61 22.14 12.93
C ILE A 339 6.06 22.62 12.96
N VAL A 340 7.03 21.80 13.39
CA VAL A 340 8.43 22.20 13.55
C VAL A 340 9.15 22.30 12.21
N ARG A 341 9.00 21.31 11.33
CA ARG A 341 9.76 21.18 10.06
C ARG A 341 9.00 21.66 8.83
N GLY A 342 7.66 21.65 8.85
CA GLY A 342 6.81 22.01 7.70
C GLY A 342 6.80 20.96 6.59
N ARG A 343 7.34 19.78 6.87
CA ARG A 343 7.39 18.62 5.97
C ARG A 343 7.55 17.35 6.79
N ALA A 344 7.20 16.21 6.19
CA ALA A 344 7.38 14.89 6.78
C ALA A 344 7.61 13.87 5.66
N GLY A 345 8.81 13.87 5.08
CA GLY A 345 9.29 12.87 4.12
C GLY A 345 10.02 11.72 4.81
N LEU A 346 10.80 10.97 4.02
CA LEU A 346 11.58 9.84 4.54
C LEU A 346 12.61 10.28 5.58
N ASP A 347 13.24 11.45 5.37
CA ASP A 347 14.27 12.00 6.27
C ASP A 347 13.70 12.29 7.66
N GLU A 348 12.47 12.81 7.74
CA GLU A 348 11.81 13.18 8.99
C GLU A 348 11.37 11.97 9.83
N PHE A 349 11.35 10.77 9.25
CA PHE A 349 11.12 9.50 9.94
C PHE A 349 12.40 8.66 10.09
N SER A 350 13.59 9.23 9.89
CA SER A 350 14.87 8.54 10.12
C SER A 350 15.17 8.36 11.61
N GLU A 351 16.06 7.41 11.95
CA GLU A 351 16.50 7.17 13.34
C GLU A 351 17.16 8.42 13.99
N ALA A 352 17.75 9.29 13.19
CA ALA A 352 18.29 10.57 13.68
C ALA A 352 17.16 11.58 13.94
N ALA A 353 16.21 11.70 13.01
CA ALA A 353 15.15 12.71 13.08
C ALA A 353 14.18 12.46 14.24
N ILE A 354 13.86 11.19 14.58
CA ILE A 354 12.97 10.86 15.70
C ILE A 354 13.56 11.22 17.07
N ARG A 355 14.84 11.63 17.12
CA ARG A 355 15.54 12.08 18.35
C ARG A 355 15.65 13.59 18.44
N ASP A 356 15.09 14.34 17.47
CA ASP A 356 15.10 15.81 17.48
C ASP A 356 14.37 16.35 18.71
N SER A 357 15.12 17.03 19.58
CA SER A 357 14.61 17.55 20.84
C SER A 357 13.47 18.54 20.67
N ALA A 358 13.51 19.40 19.62
CA ALA A 358 12.47 20.39 19.36
C ALA A 358 11.15 19.73 18.95
N VAL A 359 11.22 18.67 18.14
CA VAL A 359 10.04 17.86 17.74
C VAL A 359 9.47 17.13 18.95
N LEU A 360 10.33 16.45 19.73
CA LEU A 360 9.90 15.67 20.90
C LEU A 360 9.33 16.56 22.02
N GLU A 361 9.86 17.76 22.21
CA GLU A 361 9.30 18.72 23.18
C GLU A 361 7.88 19.15 22.81
N LEU A 362 7.63 19.42 21.53
CA LEU A 362 6.28 19.74 21.05
C LEU A 362 5.36 18.51 21.08
N ALA A 363 5.85 17.32 20.70
CA ALA A 363 5.06 16.09 20.73
C ALA A 363 4.48 15.79 22.13
N ARG A 364 5.20 16.10 23.21
CA ARG A 364 4.70 15.95 24.60
C ARG A 364 3.50 16.83 24.92
N ARG A 365 3.23 17.88 24.14
CA ARG A 365 2.10 18.80 24.30
C ARG A 365 0.92 18.41 23.42
N VAL A 366 1.04 17.37 22.59
CA VAL A 366 -0.03 16.86 21.73
C VAL A 366 -0.88 15.85 22.52
N ARG A 367 -2.19 16.04 22.48
CA ARG A 367 -3.21 15.22 23.16
C ARG A 367 -4.38 14.97 22.23
N TYR A 368 -5.27 14.08 22.63
CA TYR A 368 -6.50 13.81 21.88
C TYR A 368 -7.73 13.85 22.78
N GLU A 369 -8.87 14.07 22.14
CA GLU A 369 -10.20 13.93 22.68
C GLU A 369 -11.01 13.01 21.79
N LEU A 370 -11.83 12.14 22.38
CA LEU A 370 -12.71 11.25 21.62
C LEU A 370 -13.88 12.04 21.04
N ASP A 371 -14.14 11.85 19.77
CA ASP A 371 -15.30 12.38 19.07
C ASP A 371 -16.08 11.21 18.42
N PRO A 372 -17.20 10.80 19.02
CA PRO A 372 -18.01 9.68 18.52
C PRO A 372 -18.75 10.02 17.22
N THR A 373 -18.72 11.26 16.75
CA THR A 373 -19.35 11.67 15.49
C THR A 373 -18.48 11.40 14.26
N ILE A 374 -17.19 11.07 14.45
CA ILE A 374 -16.28 10.74 13.35
C ILE A 374 -16.62 9.36 12.78
N ASP A 375 -16.98 9.32 11.50
CA ASP A 375 -17.40 8.10 10.76
C ASP A 375 -16.21 7.24 10.35
N TYR A 376 -15.50 6.70 11.35
CA TYR A 376 -14.39 5.76 11.15
C TYR A 376 -14.91 4.29 11.19
N PRO A 377 -14.46 3.38 10.34
CA PRO A 377 -13.35 3.49 9.37
C PRO A 377 -13.74 3.99 7.97
N ARG A 378 -14.99 4.39 7.76
CA ARG A 378 -15.50 4.75 6.43
C ARG A 378 -14.77 5.96 5.84
N HIS A 379 -14.44 6.96 6.69
CA HIS A 379 -13.68 8.14 6.31
C HIS A 379 -12.56 8.41 7.32
N PHE A 380 -11.41 8.87 6.79
CA PHE A 380 -10.31 9.36 7.60
C PHE A 380 -10.35 10.89 7.59
N SER A 381 -10.62 11.48 8.73
CA SER A 381 -10.62 12.93 8.91
C SER A 381 -9.61 13.36 9.96
N GLY A 382 -9.17 14.61 9.91
CA GLY A 382 -8.27 15.23 10.89
C GLY A 382 -8.85 16.50 11.46
N HIS A 383 -8.64 16.71 12.74
CA HIS A 383 -8.96 17.96 13.42
C HIS A 383 -7.83 18.30 14.39
N VAL A 384 -7.25 19.50 14.24
CA VAL A 384 -6.13 19.96 15.07
C VAL A 384 -6.42 21.36 15.59
N LYS A 385 -6.30 21.52 16.90
CA LYS A 385 -6.45 22.78 17.61
C LYS A 385 -5.18 23.09 18.39
N VAL A 386 -4.56 24.23 18.09
CA VAL A 386 -3.31 24.69 18.69
C VAL A 386 -3.63 25.84 19.65
N PHE A 387 -3.27 25.68 20.91
CA PHE A 387 -3.40 26.69 21.96
C PHE A 387 -2.04 27.34 22.20
N MET A 388 -1.97 28.67 22.04
CA MET A 388 -0.77 29.44 22.32
C MET A 388 -0.72 29.87 23.81
N LYS A 389 0.48 30.16 24.30
CA LYS A 389 0.67 30.65 25.69
C LYS A 389 0.03 31.99 25.97
N ASP A 390 -0.18 32.83 24.96
CA ASP A 390 -0.86 34.13 25.05
C ASP A 390 -2.39 34.04 24.98
N GLY A 391 -2.93 32.82 24.87
CA GLY A 391 -4.37 32.55 24.77
C GLY A 391 -4.92 32.52 23.34
N THR A 392 -4.10 32.82 22.33
CA THR A 392 -4.49 32.66 20.91
C THR A 392 -4.75 31.21 20.59
N VAL A 393 -5.74 30.93 19.73
CA VAL A 393 -6.12 29.60 19.31
C VAL A 393 -6.15 29.52 17.79
N PHE A 394 -5.49 28.53 17.22
CA PHE A 394 -5.57 28.18 15.81
C PHE A 394 -6.24 26.82 15.65
N GLU A 395 -7.13 26.69 14.67
CA GLU A 395 -7.92 25.46 14.47
C GLU A 395 -8.06 25.19 12.97
N GLU A 396 -7.81 23.95 12.57
CA GLU A 396 -8.02 23.47 11.20
C GLU A 396 -8.70 22.10 11.22
N ASN A 397 -9.49 21.85 10.18
CA ASN A 397 -10.19 20.62 9.96
C ASN A 397 -9.94 20.12 8.53
N GLN A 398 -9.66 18.83 8.39
CA GLN A 398 -9.47 18.15 7.10
C GLN A 398 -10.47 16.99 7.03
N PRO A 399 -11.56 17.12 6.25
CA PRO A 399 -12.61 16.10 6.22
C PRO A 399 -12.18 14.83 5.47
N HIS A 400 -11.30 14.94 4.48
CA HIS A 400 -10.83 13.84 3.65
C HIS A 400 -9.31 13.87 3.53
N PRO A 401 -8.63 12.70 3.40
CA PRO A 401 -7.20 12.68 3.16
C PRO A 401 -6.87 13.31 1.80
N ARG A 402 -5.80 14.09 1.75
CA ARG A 402 -5.23 14.55 0.48
C ARG A 402 -4.66 13.36 -0.29
N GLY A 403 -4.98 13.25 -1.57
CA GLY A 403 -4.61 12.14 -2.45
C GLY A 403 -5.73 11.13 -2.70
N GLY A 404 -6.87 11.27 -1.99
CA GLY A 404 -8.09 10.49 -2.20
C GLY A 404 -8.99 11.02 -3.31
N LEU A 405 -10.21 10.51 -3.37
CA LEU A 405 -11.18 10.86 -4.41
C LEU A 405 -11.66 12.31 -4.27
N GLU A 406 -11.91 12.77 -3.04
CA GLU A 406 -12.47 14.08 -2.72
C GLU A 406 -11.43 15.22 -2.76
N ASP A 407 -10.15 14.89 -2.55
CA ASP A 407 -9.02 15.83 -2.57
C ASP A 407 -7.82 15.19 -3.32
N PRO A 408 -7.93 15.00 -4.65
CA PRO A 408 -6.95 14.25 -5.42
C PRO A 408 -5.62 15.00 -5.57
N LEU A 409 -4.50 14.25 -5.49
CA LEU A 409 -3.19 14.80 -5.87
C LEU A 409 -3.11 14.96 -7.38
N PRO A 410 -2.64 16.12 -7.86
CA PRO A 410 -2.31 16.31 -9.28
C PRO A 410 -1.26 15.28 -9.74
N PRO A 411 -1.32 14.78 -10.99
CA PRO A 411 -0.31 13.85 -11.53
C PRO A 411 1.14 14.34 -11.35
N ALA A 412 1.38 15.63 -11.50
CA ALA A 412 2.69 16.24 -11.32
C ALA A 412 3.28 16.06 -9.91
N GLU A 413 2.44 16.01 -8.87
CA GLU A 413 2.89 15.76 -7.49
C GLU A 413 3.25 14.27 -7.29
N ILE A 414 2.53 13.35 -7.93
CA ILE A 414 2.89 11.92 -7.92
C ILE A 414 4.23 11.70 -8.64
N GLU A 415 4.41 12.36 -9.79
CA GLU A 415 5.71 12.33 -10.49
C GLU A 415 6.83 12.94 -9.64
N GLN A 416 6.57 14.04 -8.91
CA GLN A 416 7.55 14.62 -8.00
C GLN A 416 7.92 13.66 -6.86
N LYS A 417 6.92 12.99 -6.28
CA LYS A 417 7.12 11.92 -5.29
C LYS A 417 7.96 10.78 -5.88
N PHE A 418 7.65 10.36 -7.11
CA PHE A 418 8.44 9.35 -7.82
C PHE A 418 9.89 9.78 -8.01
N ARG A 419 10.14 11.03 -8.50
CA ARG A 419 11.49 11.57 -8.67
C ARG A 419 12.29 11.57 -7.37
N ALA A 420 11.66 11.98 -6.28
CA ALA A 420 12.30 11.99 -4.96
C ALA A 420 12.67 10.58 -4.49
N ASN A 421 11.75 9.61 -4.64
CA ASN A 421 11.96 8.24 -4.20
C ASN A 421 12.93 7.48 -5.12
N ALA A 422 12.67 7.46 -6.43
CA ALA A 422 13.48 6.72 -7.40
C ALA A 422 14.90 7.29 -7.53
N GLY A 423 15.06 8.59 -7.35
CA GLY A 423 16.37 9.28 -7.36
C GLY A 423 17.33 8.85 -6.24
N LEU A 424 16.84 8.10 -5.22
CA LEU A 424 17.71 7.47 -4.23
C LEU A 424 18.52 6.30 -4.83
N ALA A 425 17.97 5.63 -5.86
CA ALA A 425 18.57 4.44 -6.48
C ALA A 425 19.06 4.69 -7.91
N LEU A 426 18.41 5.58 -8.67
CA LEU A 426 18.64 5.77 -10.10
C LEU A 426 19.17 7.18 -10.42
N SER A 427 19.76 7.33 -11.62
CA SER A 427 20.10 8.64 -12.19
C SER A 427 18.85 9.42 -12.62
N SER A 428 18.94 10.75 -12.67
CA SER A 428 17.81 11.58 -13.11
C SER A 428 17.34 11.23 -14.52
N ALA A 429 18.24 10.86 -15.43
CA ALA A 429 17.88 10.44 -16.78
C ALA A 429 17.05 9.14 -16.78
N ALA A 430 17.42 8.15 -15.98
CA ALA A 430 16.69 6.90 -15.84
C ALA A 430 15.29 7.12 -15.18
N VAL A 431 15.22 8.04 -14.22
CA VAL A 431 13.96 8.44 -13.57
C VAL A 431 12.99 9.05 -14.58
N GLU A 432 13.43 10.01 -15.41
CA GLU A 432 12.56 10.61 -16.44
C GLU A 432 12.15 9.60 -17.54
N ASP A 433 13.04 8.71 -17.95
CA ASP A 433 12.74 7.62 -18.90
C ASP A 433 11.65 6.68 -18.36
N LEU A 434 11.71 6.33 -17.05
CA LEU A 434 10.67 5.53 -16.40
C LEU A 434 9.31 6.23 -16.36
N ILE A 435 9.27 7.53 -16.05
CA ILE A 435 8.02 8.31 -16.06
C ILE A 435 7.38 8.24 -17.46
N GLN A 436 8.17 8.46 -18.51
CA GLN A 436 7.69 8.38 -19.89
C GLN A 436 7.20 6.97 -20.26
N LYS A 437 7.93 5.91 -19.87
CA LYS A 437 7.52 4.54 -20.15
C LYS A 437 6.25 4.12 -19.41
N VAL A 438 6.08 4.52 -18.16
CA VAL A 438 4.87 4.24 -17.39
C VAL A 438 3.68 5.01 -17.95
N SER A 439 3.84 6.26 -18.38
CA SER A 439 2.75 7.05 -18.98
C SER A 439 2.22 6.42 -20.29
N ARG A 440 3.05 5.65 -20.99
CA ARG A 440 2.73 4.97 -22.27
C ARG A 440 2.88 3.45 -22.13
N LEU A 441 2.58 2.90 -20.95
CA LEU A 441 2.83 1.50 -20.61
C LEU A 441 2.18 0.53 -21.61
N GLU A 442 0.95 0.81 -22.04
CA GLU A 442 0.18 -0.02 -23.00
C GLU A 442 0.81 -0.09 -24.38
N GLU A 443 1.71 0.82 -24.72
CA GLU A 443 2.39 0.85 -26.01
C GLU A 443 3.68 -0.02 -26.01
N LEU A 444 4.16 -0.44 -24.86
CA LEU A 444 5.36 -1.24 -24.76
C LEU A 444 5.11 -2.65 -25.31
N PRO A 445 5.86 -3.08 -26.34
CA PRO A 445 5.70 -4.42 -26.92
C PRO A 445 6.15 -5.54 -25.97
N ALA A 446 7.03 -5.24 -25.01
CA ALA A 446 7.47 -6.14 -23.95
C ALA A 446 7.74 -5.35 -22.67
N ILE A 447 7.32 -5.91 -21.53
CA ILE A 447 7.52 -5.26 -20.23
C ILE A 447 8.98 -5.14 -19.83
N SER A 448 9.84 -6.00 -20.35
CA SER A 448 11.30 -5.96 -20.13
C SER A 448 11.94 -4.61 -20.51
N ILE A 449 11.37 -3.90 -21.49
CA ILE A 449 11.82 -2.55 -21.87
C ILE A 449 11.74 -1.56 -20.70
N LEU A 450 10.80 -1.77 -19.79
CA LEU A 450 10.67 -0.98 -18.57
C LEU A 450 11.52 -1.57 -17.45
N THR A 451 11.47 -2.89 -17.23
CA THR A 451 12.14 -3.51 -16.08
C THR A 451 13.66 -3.46 -16.16
N ASP A 452 14.23 -3.45 -17.37
CA ASP A 452 15.67 -3.24 -17.58
C ASP A 452 16.14 -1.84 -17.09
N LYS A 453 15.23 -0.88 -16.87
CA LYS A 453 15.54 0.45 -16.30
C LYS A 453 15.44 0.52 -14.78
N LEU A 454 15.01 -0.55 -14.13
CA LEU A 454 14.91 -0.63 -12.66
C LEU A 454 16.24 -1.07 -12.00
N ILE A 455 17.31 -1.15 -12.80
CA ILE A 455 18.66 -1.53 -12.36
C ILE A 455 19.45 -0.26 -12.02
N PRO A 456 20.01 -0.13 -10.80
CA PRO A 456 20.78 1.03 -10.41
C PRO A 456 22.02 1.22 -11.30
N ASP A 457 22.28 2.47 -11.69
CA ASP A 457 23.60 2.86 -12.19
C ASP A 457 24.61 2.69 -11.05
N ASN A 458 25.67 1.89 -11.22
CA ASN A 458 26.75 1.54 -10.28
C ASN A 458 27.04 2.61 -9.19
N ARG A 459 26.12 2.84 -8.25
CA ARG A 459 26.34 3.68 -7.07
C ARG A 459 26.62 2.80 -5.86
N PRO A 460 27.63 3.10 -5.05
CA PRO A 460 27.80 2.41 -3.77
C PRO A 460 26.55 2.64 -2.91
N LEU A 461 26.01 1.55 -2.33
CA LEU A 461 24.90 1.58 -1.38
C LEU A 461 25.20 2.63 -0.29
N ARG A 462 24.31 3.59 -0.09
CA ARG A 462 24.39 4.49 1.06
C ARG A 462 24.15 3.63 2.31
N THR A 463 25.16 3.51 3.16
CA THR A 463 24.97 3.05 4.55
C THR A 463 24.21 4.15 5.29
N VAL A 464 22.97 3.87 5.68
CA VAL A 464 22.12 4.75 6.52
C VAL A 464 22.23 4.29 7.97
#